data_8881a269854f6e1c73d0945e8954ca53
#
_entry.id   8881a269854f6e1c73d0945e8954ca53
#
_cell.length_a   1.000
_cell.length_b   1.000
_cell.length_c   1.000
_cell.angle_alpha   90.00
_cell.angle_beta   90.00
_cell.angle_gamma   90.00
#
_symmetry.space_group_name_H-M   'P 1'
#
loop_
_entity.id
_entity.type
_entity.pdbx_description
1 polymer ?
#
loop_
_entity_poly.entity_id
_entity_poly.type
_entity_poly.pdbx_seq_one_letter_code
_entity_poly.pdbx_strand_id
1 'polypeptide(L)'
;EDIIDYMTTFAHVGYTAKTLATLLIDECDRLYEHTPGDDATACAIRIRRREPMNILFGPPRNRDDCDRMLSLFFAKEGKHIVCGGTTSSIVAKYLGKPLIASLDFVASDVPPIAEIEGVDLVTEGVITVNKVIEYAKDALDKNEKYGDWSVNRDGASLICRLLFEEATDINFYVGRAVNPAHQNPDLPI
;
A
#
# COMPACT_ATOMS: atom_id res chain seq x y z
N GLU A 1 19.67 -18.93 23.72
CA GLU A 1 20.18 -17.57 23.96
C GLU A 1 20.33 -16.83 22.64
N ASP A 2 20.96 -17.41 21.67
CA ASP A 2 21.24 -16.79 20.35
C ASP A 2 19.98 -16.38 19.57
N ILE A 3 18.92 -17.19 19.58
CA ILE A 3 17.63 -16.88 18.91
C ILE A 3 16.93 -15.68 19.57
N ILE A 4 16.97 -15.58 20.91
CA ILE A 4 16.37 -14.47 21.65
C ILE A 4 17.12 -13.18 21.33
N ASP A 5 18.43 -13.20 21.34
CA ASP A 5 19.27 -12.05 21.02
C ASP A 5 19.05 -11.60 19.56
N TYR A 6 19.01 -12.55 18.63
CA TYR A 6 18.70 -12.30 17.22
C TYR A 6 17.33 -11.62 17.06
N MET A 7 16.27 -12.19 17.62
CA MET A 7 14.92 -11.65 17.52
C MET A 7 14.75 -10.31 18.23
N THR A 8 15.50 -10.07 19.32
CA THR A 8 15.49 -8.80 20.05
C THR A 8 15.98 -7.64 19.17
N THR A 9 16.90 -7.88 18.26
CA THR A 9 17.40 -6.85 17.32
C THR A 9 16.30 -6.33 16.40
N PHE A 10 15.29 -7.15 16.08
CA PHE A 10 14.19 -6.80 15.19
C PHE A 10 12.92 -6.32 15.92
N ALA A 11 12.82 -6.52 17.23
CA ALA A 11 11.61 -6.20 18.00
C ALA A 11 11.19 -4.72 17.94
N HIS A 12 12.14 -3.82 17.72
CA HIS A 12 11.92 -2.37 17.68
C HIS A 12 11.83 -1.78 16.26
N VAL A 13 12.05 -2.57 15.22
CA VAL A 13 12.12 -2.07 13.84
C VAL A 13 10.73 -1.87 13.21
N GLY A 14 9.67 -2.33 13.87
CA GLY A 14 8.30 -2.14 13.36
C GLY A 14 7.84 -3.18 12.34
N TYR A 15 8.58 -4.26 12.14
CA TYR A 15 8.24 -5.34 11.22
C TYR A 15 6.85 -5.93 11.46
N THR A 16 6.24 -6.45 10.39
CA THR A 16 4.95 -7.17 10.49
C THR A 16 5.11 -8.48 11.25
N ALA A 17 4.00 -9.03 11.78
CA ALA A 17 4.02 -10.34 12.42
C ALA A 17 4.49 -11.45 11.46
N LYS A 18 4.10 -11.37 10.17
CA LYS A 18 4.57 -12.28 9.12
C LYS A 18 6.10 -12.21 8.98
N THR A 19 6.65 -11.01 8.84
CA THR A 19 8.11 -10.82 8.69
C THR A 19 8.87 -11.36 9.90
N LEU A 20 8.38 -11.10 11.12
CA LEU A 20 9.02 -11.62 12.33
C LEU A 20 8.99 -13.15 12.41
N ALA A 21 7.86 -13.76 12.02
CA ALA A 21 7.75 -15.23 11.99
C ALA A 21 8.68 -15.83 10.92
N THR A 22 8.78 -15.20 9.74
CA THR A 22 9.71 -15.63 8.67
C THR A 22 11.16 -15.54 9.15
N LEU A 23 11.59 -14.39 9.69
CA LEU A 23 12.95 -14.21 10.21
C LEU A 23 13.31 -15.26 11.28
N LEU A 24 12.35 -15.62 12.13
CA LEU A 24 12.58 -16.66 13.15
C LEU A 24 12.77 -18.05 12.51
N ILE A 25 11.96 -18.41 11.51
CA ILE A 25 12.10 -19.70 10.82
C ILE A 25 13.40 -19.74 10.01
N ASP A 26 13.76 -18.66 9.32
CA ASP A 26 14.99 -18.57 8.55
C ASP A 26 16.24 -18.73 9.45
N GLU A 27 16.19 -18.12 10.65
CA GLU A 27 17.27 -18.29 11.63
C GLU A 27 17.34 -19.73 12.18
N CYS A 28 16.20 -20.36 12.42
CA CYS A 28 16.17 -21.78 12.79
C CYS A 28 16.78 -22.66 11.70
N ASP A 29 16.39 -22.45 10.43
CA ASP A 29 16.91 -23.20 9.29
C ASP A 29 18.45 -23.00 9.15
N ARG A 30 18.92 -21.78 9.33
CA ARG A 30 20.36 -21.47 9.33
C ARG A 30 21.11 -22.19 10.45
N LEU A 31 20.55 -22.24 11.67
CA LEU A 31 21.15 -22.94 12.82
C LEU A 31 21.17 -24.46 12.63
N TYR A 32 20.23 -24.98 11.87
CA TYR A 32 20.18 -26.41 11.47
C TYR A 32 21.04 -26.69 10.23
N GLU A 33 21.83 -25.71 9.74
CA GLU A 33 22.66 -25.87 8.53
C GLU A 33 21.83 -26.36 7.32
N HIS A 34 20.58 -25.85 7.18
CA HIS A 34 19.61 -26.23 6.14
C HIS A 34 19.26 -27.73 6.13
N THR A 35 19.44 -28.41 7.23
CA THR A 35 19.11 -29.84 7.38
C THR A 35 18.33 -30.01 8.68
N PRO A 36 17.05 -29.62 8.71
CA PRO A 36 16.26 -29.64 9.94
C PRO A 36 16.14 -31.07 10.50
N GLY A 37 16.40 -31.21 11.81
CA GLY A 37 16.32 -32.48 12.52
C GLY A 37 14.90 -32.80 13.01
N ASP A 38 13.99 -31.81 13.04
CA ASP A 38 12.61 -31.93 13.49
C ASP A 38 11.78 -30.75 12.95
N ASP A 39 10.46 -30.83 13.09
CA ASP A 39 9.52 -29.80 12.70
C ASP A 39 9.70 -28.51 13.52
N ALA A 40 9.68 -27.36 12.86
CA ALA A 40 9.72 -26.05 13.51
C ALA A 40 8.50 -25.23 13.14
N THR A 41 7.85 -24.63 14.13
CA THR A 41 6.70 -23.74 13.91
C THR A 41 6.92 -22.43 14.63
N ALA A 42 6.80 -21.31 13.91
CA ALA A 42 6.86 -19.97 14.48
C ALA A 42 5.48 -19.30 14.42
N CYS A 43 5.10 -18.64 15.51
CA CYS A 43 3.89 -17.83 15.58
C CYS A 43 4.24 -16.45 16.16
N ALA A 44 4.02 -15.38 15.38
CA ALA A 44 4.18 -14.00 15.82
C ALA A 44 2.82 -13.33 15.96
N ILE A 45 2.57 -12.71 17.12
CA ILE A 45 1.34 -11.96 17.40
C ILE A 45 1.72 -10.50 17.65
N ARG A 46 1.20 -9.60 16.81
CA ARG A 46 1.41 -8.15 16.94
C ARG A 46 0.11 -7.47 17.38
N ILE A 47 0.13 -6.85 18.55
CA ILE A 47 -0.98 -6.01 19.04
C ILE A 47 -0.66 -4.57 18.66
N ARG A 48 -1.59 -3.88 17.96
CA ARG A 48 -1.44 -2.49 17.54
C ARG A 48 -2.76 -1.74 17.59
N ARG A 49 -2.70 -0.43 17.55
CA ARG A 49 -3.91 0.39 17.42
C ARG A 49 -4.56 0.15 16.06
N ARG A 50 -5.88 0.36 16.02
CA ARG A 50 -6.63 0.29 14.77
C ARG A 50 -6.24 1.46 13.86
N GLU A 51 -5.84 1.15 12.61
CA GLU A 51 -5.43 2.10 11.57
C GLU A 51 -6.17 1.76 10.27
N PRO A 52 -7.41 2.26 10.10
CA PRO A 52 -8.15 2.04 8.87
C PRO A 52 -7.53 2.82 7.71
N MET A 53 -7.51 2.20 6.53
CA MET A 53 -7.10 2.84 5.28
C MET A 53 -8.28 2.86 4.32
N ASN A 54 -8.53 4.03 3.76
CA ASN A 54 -9.56 4.24 2.76
C ASN A 54 -8.88 4.57 1.44
N ILE A 55 -9.12 3.77 0.41
CA ILE A 55 -8.47 3.95 -0.87
C ILE A 55 -9.51 4.16 -1.99
N LEU A 56 -9.36 5.22 -2.74
CA LEU A 56 -10.26 5.66 -3.80
C LEU A 56 -9.61 5.50 -5.17
N PHE A 57 -10.26 4.71 -6.03
CA PHE A 57 -9.87 4.46 -7.41
C PHE A 57 -10.96 4.92 -8.38
N GLY A 58 -10.65 5.84 -9.24
CA GLY A 58 -11.54 6.29 -10.32
C GLY A 58 -12.76 7.07 -9.85
N PRO A 59 -13.36 7.89 -10.71
CA PRO A 59 -14.62 8.55 -10.46
C PRO A 59 -15.82 7.60 -10.70
N PRO A 60 -17.00 7.91 -10.15
CA PRO A 60 -18.21 7.16 -10.44
C PRO A 60 -18.61 7.35 -11.91
N ARG A 61 -19.36 6.39 -12.45
CA ARG A 61 -19.84 6.43 -13.85
C ARG A 61 -20.71 7.65 -14.11
N ASN A 62 -21.62 7.98 -13.15
CA ASN A 62 -22.42 9.17 -13.21
C ASN A 62 -21.74 10.28 -12.38
N ARG A 63 -21.52 11.43 -12.99
CA ARG A 63 -20.89 12.60 -12.31
C ARG A 63 -21.72 13.13 -11.14
N ASP A 64 -23.03 12.96 -11.17
CA ASP A 64 -23.92 13.40 -10.08
C ASP A 64 -23.69 12.58 -8.79
N ASP A 65 -23.09 11.39 -8.89
CA ASP A 65 -22.73 10.55 -7.74
C ASP A 65 -21.38 10.92 -7.11
N CYS A 66 -20.61 11.86 -7.68
CA CYS A 66 -19.29 12.24 -7.17
C CYS A 66 -19.36 12.73 -5.73
N ASP A 67 -20.22 13.68 -5.44
CA ASP A 67 -20.35 14.29 -4.11
C ASP A 67 -20.77 13.25 -3.07
N ARG A 68 -21.69 12.35 -3.43
CA ARG A 68 -22.11 11.25 -2.55
C ARG A 68 -20.97 10.28 -2.27
N MET A 69 -20.23 9.87 -3.29
CA MET A 69 -19.08 8.95 -3.13
C MET A 69 -18.00 9.59 -2.26
N LEU A 70 -17.65 10.85 -2.50
CA LEU A 70 -16.63 11.56 -1.75
C LEU A 70 -17.08 11.84 -0.30
N SER A 71 -18.35 12.16 -0.08
CA SER A 71 -18.91 12.30 1.26
C SER A 71 -18.79 10.99 2.06
N LEU A 72 -19.10 9.84 1.45
CA LEU A 72 -18.95 8.53 2.08
C LEU A 72 -17.47 8.18 2.32
N PHE A 73 -16.57 8.53 1.40
CA PHE A 73 -15.14 8.31 1.52
C PHE A 73 -14.55 9.10 2.68
N PHE A 74 -14.79 10.41 2.74
CA PHE A 74 -14.24 11.28 3.80
C PHE A 74 -14.98 11.17 5.15
N ALA A 75 -16.16 10.56 5.19
CA ALA A 75 -16.85 10.27 6.45
C ALA A 75 -16.22 9.11 7.24
N LYS A 76 -15.33 8.34 6.61
CA LYS A 76 -14.64 7.24 7.28
C LYS A 76 -13.43 7.74 8.06
N GLU A 77 -13.25 7.14 9.25
CA GLU A 77 -12.02 7.32 10.03
C GLU A 77 -10.83 6.67 9.34
N GLY A 78 -9.63 7.16 9.65
CA GLY A 78 -8.37 6.62 9.16
C GLY A 78 -7.77 7.42 8.01
N LYS A 79 -6.74 6.87 7.38
CA LYS A 79 -6.03 7.53 6.29
C LYS A 79 -6.79 7.43 4.98
N HIS A 80 -6.65 8.46 4.15
CA HIS A 80 -7.30 8.57 2.85
C HIS A 80 -6.25 8.59 1.73
N ILE A 81 -6.35 7.61 0.83
CA ILE A 81 -5.46 7.42 -0.31
C ILE A 81 -6.28 7.62 -1.59
N VAL A 82 -5.81 8.47 -2.47
CA VAL A 82 -6.47 8.77 -3.75
C VAL A 82 -5.56 8.41 -4.91
N CYS A 83 -6.04 7.53 -5.79
CA CYS A 83 -5.30 7.04 -6.94
C CYS A 83 -5.95 7.50 -8.26
N GLY A 84 -5.17 8.19 -9.08
CA GLY A 84 -5.54 8.63 -10.41
C GLY A 84 -5.71 10.14 -10.56
N GLY A 85 -5.11 10.72 -11.59
CA GLY A 85 -5.10 12.16 -11.83
C GLY A 85 -6.51 12.77 -11.96
N THR A 86 -7.42 12.13 -12.70
CA THR A 86 -8.82 12.56 -12.80
C THR A 86 -9.52 12.50 -11.44
N THR A 87 -9.31 11.42 -10.68
CA THR A 87 -9.89 11.24 -9.34
C THR A 87 -9.38 12.31 -8.39
N SER A 88 -8.08 12.58 -8.41
CA SER A 88 -7.42 13.59 -7.58
C SER A 88 -7.94 15.00 -7.89
N SER A 89 -8.16 15.32 -9.17
CA SER A 89 -8.76 16.61 -9.58
C SER A 89 -10.19 16.78 -9.07
N ILE A 90 -10.99 15.71 -9.06
CA ILE A 90 -12.34 15.73 -8.52
C ILE A 90 -12.32 15.89 -6.99
N VAL A 91 -11.42 15.19 -6.30
CA VAL A 91 -11.21 15.30 -4.86
C VAL A 91 -10.76 16.71 -4.47
N ALA A 92 -9.77 17.27 -5.16
CA ALA A 92 -9.29 18.63 -4.93
C ALA A 92 -10.42 19.66 -5.06
N LYS A 93 -11.25 19.53 -6.10
CA LYS A 93 -12.43 20.38 -6.31
C LYS A 93 -13.45 20.22 -5.19
N TYR A 94 -13.74 18.98 -4.76
CA TYR A 94 -14.69 18.71 -3.68
C TYR A 94 -14.25 19.33 -2.36
N LEU A 95 -12.95 19.22 -2.02
CA LEU A 95 -12.36 19.80 -0.80
C LEU A 95 -12.14 21.31 -0.91
N GLY A 96 -12.22 21.90 -2.11
CA GLY A 96 -11.86 23.30 -2.34
C GLY A 96 -10.37 23.59 -2.10
N LYS A 97 -9.51 22.60 -2.34
CA LYS A 97 -8.06 22.66 -2.10
C LYS A 97 -7.29 22.51 -3.39
N PRO A 98 -6.09 23.12 -3.50
CA PRO A 98 -5.23 22.93 -4.66
C PRO A 98 -4.69 21.50 -4.74
N LEU A 99 -4.53 21.00 -5.96
CA LEU A 99 -3.75 19.79 -6.27
C LEU A 99 -2.34 20.23 -6.63
N ILE A 100 -1.36 19.88 -5.81
CA ILE A 100 0.04 20.25 -5.97
C ILE A 100 0.82 19.02 -6.40
N ALA A 101 1.35 18.99 -7.63
CA ALA A 101 2.20 17.90 -8.08
C ALA A 101 3.59 18.03 -7.44
N SER A 102 4.09 16.96 -6.85
CA SER A 102 5.48 16.90 -6.43
C SER A 102 6.39 16.83 -7.66
N LEU A 103 7.45 17.62 -7.65
CA LEU A 103 8.48 17.60 -8.70
C LEU A 103 9.57 16.56 -8.42
N ASP A 104 9.51 15.87 -7.29
CA ASP A 104 10.48 14.84 -6.92
C ASP A 104 10.18 13.55 -7.68
N PHE A 105 10.89 13.33 -8.78
CA PHE A 105 10.91 12.05 -9.48
C PHE A 105 11.77 11.08 -8.70
N VAL A 106 11.14 10.15 -7.99
CA VAL A 106 11.83 9.18 -7.14
C VAL A 106 12.15 7.87 -7.89
N ALA A 107 11.34 7.54 -8.91
CA ALA A 107 11.55 6.35 -9.74
C ALA A 107 11.19 6.65 -11.20
N SER A 108 11.91 6.00 -12.14
CA SER A 108 11.72 6.22 -13.58
C SER A 108 10.47 5.55 -14.15
N ASP A 109 9.96 4.55 -13.45
CA ASP A 109 8.84 3.68 -13.86
C ASP A 109 7.53 3.92 -13.07
N VAL A 110 7.56 4.82 -12.08
CA VAL A 110 6.37 5.21 -11.31
C VAL A 110 6.20 6.73 -11.36
N PRO A 111 5.02 7.22 -11.76
CA PRO A 111 4.72 8.65 -11.82
C PRO A 111 4.86 9.33 -10.45
N PRO A 112 5.13 10.66 -10.45
CA PRO A 112 5.26 11.42 -9.21
C PRO A 112 3.97 11.42 -8.39
N ILE A 113 4.13 11.58 -7.09
CA ILE A 113 3.03 11.78 -6.15
C ILE A 113 2.53 13.23 -6.21
N ALA A 114 1.33 13.44 -5.71
CA ALA A 114 0.77 14.78 -5.55
C ALA A 114 0.27 14.98 -4.11
N GLU A 115 -0.04 16.22 -3.78
CA GLU A 115 -0.54 16.61 -2.46
C GLU A 115 -1.88 17.33 -2.59
N ILE A 116 -2.82 16.98 -1.71
CA ILE A 116 -4.07 17.69 -1.47
C ILE A 116 -4.22 17.79 0.03
N GLU A 117 -4.40 18.99 0.57
CA GLU A 117 -4.63 19.17 2.00
C GLU A 117 -5.89 18.40 2.46
N GLY A 118 -5.74 17.50 3.44
CA GLY A 118 -6.80 16.61 3.92
C GLY A 118 -6.81 15.22 3.25
N VAL A 119 -5.80 14.89 2.44
CA VAL A 119 -5.59 13.56 1.86
C VAL A 119 -4.18 13.09 2.25
N ASP A 120 -4.06 11.87 2.75
CA ASP A 120 -2.78 11.35 3.26
C ASP A 120 -1.81 10.95 2.15
N LEU A 121 -2.33 10.47 1.02
CA LEU A 121 -1.52 10.12 -0.15
C LEU A 121 -2.33 10.29 -1.43
N VAL A 122 -1.73 10.98 -2.40
CA VAL A 122 -2.27 11.14 -3.76
C VAL A 122 -1.27 10.59 -4.76
N THR A 123 -1.70 9.63 -5.59
CA THR A 123 -0.84 9.04 -6.60
C THR A 123 -1.48 9.12 -7.99
N GLU A 124 -0.69 8.88 -8.99
CA GLU A 124 -1.18 8.55 -10.32
C GLU A 124 -2.02 7.24 -10.29
N GLY A 125 -2.69 6.91 -11.39
CA GLY A 125 -3.68 5.83 -11.42
C GLY A 125 -3.13 4.47 -11.80
N VAL A 126 -3.33 4.07 -13.06
CA VAL A 126 -3.21 2.69 -13.54
C VAL A 126 -1.81 2.11 -13.34
N ILE A 127 -0.75 2.85 -13.68
CA ILE A 127 0.65 2.39 -13.57
C ILE A 127 0.99 2.11 -12.11
N THR A 128 0.69 3.04 -11.22
CA THR A 128 0.93 2.89 -9.78
C THR A 128 0.17 1.71 -9.19
N VAL A 129 -1.13 1.58 -9.52
CA VAL A 129 -1.98 0.50 -9.00
C VAL A 129 -1.50 -0.87 -9.49
N ASN A 130 -1.09 -1.01 -10.75
CA ASN A 130 -0.54 -2.24 -11.28
C ASN A 130 0.73 -2.67 -10.57
N LYS A 131 1.61 -1.71 -10.24
CA LYS A 131 2.81 -1.99 -9.46
C LYS A 131 2.47 -2.43 -8.04
N VAL A 132 1.46 -1.81 -7.41
CA VAL A 132 0.94 -2.25 -6.10
C VAL A 132 0.40 -3.68 -6.17
N ILE A 133 -0.32 -4.04 -7.24
CA ILE A 133 -0.85 -5.41 -7.42
C ILE A 133 0.30 -6.42 -7.58
N GLU A 134 1.35 -6.08 -8.31
CA GLU A 134 2.56 -6.92 -8.43
C GLU A 134 3.18 -7.18 -7.06
N TYR A 135 3.42 -6.12 -6.28
CA TYR A 135 3.96 -6.22 -4.93
C TYR A 135 3.02 -6.96 -3.96
N ALA A 136 1.70 -6.78 -4.09
CA ALA A 136 0.72 -7.49 -3.28
C ALA A 136 0.75 -9.00 -3.51
N LYS A 137 0.85 -9.43 -4.77
CA LYS A 137 0.96 -10.85 -5.11
C LYS A 137 2.23 -11.46 -4.52
N ASP A 138 3.36 -10.78 -4.64
CA ASP A 138 4.63 -11.22 -4.06
C ASP A 138 4.55 -11.27 -2.53
N ALA A 139 4.01 -10.24 -1.88
CA ALA A 139 3.86 -10.17 -0.43
C ALA A 139 2.95 -11.28 0.14
N LEU A 140 1.96 -11.74 -0.63
CA LEU A 140 1.09 -12.87 -0.24
C LEU A 140 1.75 -14.24 -0.47
N ASP A 141 2.73 -14.32 -1.34
CA ASP A 141 3.50 -15.54 -1.59
C ASP A 141 4.78 -15.55 -0.75
N LYS A 142 5.92 -15.29 -1.34
CA LYS A 142 7.25 -15.40 -0.69
C LYS A 142 7.78 -14.09 -0.15
N ASN A 143 7.23 -12.95 -0.59
CA ASN A 143 7.66 -11.61 -0.21
C ASN A 143 9.13 -11.29 -0.58
N GLU A 144 9.59 -11.84 -1.71
CA GLU A 144 10.96 -11.65 -2.20
C GLU A 144 11.25 -10.19 -2.57
N LYS A 145 10.21 -9.44 -2.98
CA LYS A 145 10.29 -8.01 -3.35
C LYS A 145 10.12 -7.05 -2.17
N TYR A 146 10.18 -7.54 -0.93
CA TYR A 146 10.05 -6.68 0.26
C TYR A 146 11.04 -5.51 0.23
N GLY A 147 12.31 -5.78 -0.11
CA GLY A 147 13.35 -4.75 -0.23
C GLY A 147 13.05 -3.68 -1.28
N ASP A 148 12.31 -4.02 -2.35
CA ASP A 148 12.01 -3.09 -3.43
C ASP A 148 11.01 -2.01 -2.99
N TRP A 149 9.96 -2.38 -2.26
CA TRP A 149 8.91 -1.43 -1.88
C TRP A 149 9.00 -0.89 -0.46
N SER A 150 9.68 -1.58 0.47
CA SER A 150 9.75 -1.15 1.86
C SER A 150 10.58 0.11 2.08
N VAL A 151 11.59 0.37 1.23
CA VAL A 151 12.52 1.50 1.36
C VAL A 151 12.29 2.62 0.35
N ASN A 152 11.70 2.32 -0.81
CA ASN A 152 11.47 3.31 -1.87
C ASN A 152 10.36 4.30 -1.49
N ARG A 153 10.39 5.49 -2.13
CA ARG A 153 9.45 6.60 -1.85
C ARG A 153 8.53 6.93 -3.02
N ASP A 154 8.48 6.07 -4.03
CA ASP A 154 7.52 6.20 -5.11
C ASP A 154 6.08 5.89 -4.65
N GLY A 155 5.08 6.28 -5.45
CA GLY A 155 3.67 6.15 -5.09
C GLY A 155 3.24 4.71 -4.80
N ALA A 156 3.76 3.72 -5.55
CA ALA A 156 3.42 2.31 -5.35
C ALA A 156 4.00 1.78 -4.04
N SER A 157 5.25 2.09 -3.75
CA SER A 157 5.93 1.72 -2.51
C SER A 157 5.26 2.34 -1.27
N LEU A 158 4.85 3.61 -1.36
CA LEU A 158 4.09 4.28 -0.30
C LEU A 158 2.74 3.61 -0.05
N ILE A 159 1.98 3.28 -1.10
CA ILE A 159 0.72 2.53 -0.96
C ILE A 159 0.98 1.17 -0.33
N CYS A 160 1.99 0.42 -0.76
CA CYS A 160 2.32 -0.89 -0.20
C CYS A 160 2.62 -0.82 1.30
N ARG A 161 3.42 0.15 1.76
CA ARG A 161 3.66 0.33 3.20
C ARG A 161 2.38 0.64 3.96
N LEU A 162 1.56 1.56 3.47
CA LEU A 162 0.28 1.89 4.09
C LEU A 162 -0.63 0.66 4.19
N LEU A 163 -0.77 -0.12 3.11
CA LEU A 163 -1.69 -1.25 3.06
C LEU A 163 -1.18 -2.51 3.75
N PHE A 164 0.13 -2.83 3.62
CA PHE A 164 0.66 -4.13 4.09
C PHE A 164 1.28 -4.04 5.48
N GLU A 165 1.82 -2.88 5.88
CA GLU A 165 2.45 -2.73 7.18
C GLU A 165 1.60 -1.95 8.19
N GLU A 166 0.89 -0.90 7.75
CA GLU A 166 0.17 -0.01 8.65
C GLU A 166 -1.32 -0.32 8.76
N ALA A 167 -2.00 -0.71 7.66
CA ALA A 167 -3.44 -0.93 7.68
C ALA A 167 -3.85 -2.09 8.60
N THR A 168 -4.91 -1.88 9.38
CA THR A 168 -5.65 -2.95 10.06
C THR A 168 -6.92 -3.32 9.31
N ASP A 169 -7.49 -2.34 8.62
CA ASP A 169 -8.70 -2.46 7.81
C ASP A 169 -8.48 -1.68 6.52
N ILE A 170 -8.93 -2.21 5.40
CA ILE A 170 -8.83 -1.55 4.11
C ILE A 170 -10.22 -1.43 3.50
N ASN A 171 -10.64 -0.20 3.21
CA ASN A 171 -11.88 0.10 2.54
C ASN A 171 -11.59 0.56 1.10
N PHE A 172 -12.11 -0.15 0.12
CA PHE A 172 -11.97 0.19 -1.29
C PHE A 172 -13.20 0.95 -1.78
N TYR A 173 -12.97 2.13 -2.35
CA TYR A 173 -13.96 2.93 -3.07
C TYR A 173 -13.59 2.91 -4.56
N VAL A 174 -14.36 2.20 -5.35
CA VAL A 174 -14.04 1.98 -6.76
C VAL A 174 -15.09 2.65 -7.63
N GLY A 175 -14.68 3.71 -8.30
CA GLY A 175 -15.50 4.33 -9.35
C GLY A 175 -15.49 3.50 -10.62
N ARG A 176 -16.60 3.50 -11.35
CA ARG A 176 -16.80 2.70 -12.55
C ARG A 176 -16.83 3.54 -13.84
N ALA A 177 -16.32 4.77 -13.80
CA ALA A 177 -16.16 5.56 -15.01
C ALA A 177 -15.05 4.95 -15.88
N VAL A 178 -15.34 4.75 -17.15
CA VAL A 178 -14.35 4.33 -18.14
C VAL A 178 -13.73 5.57 -18.75
N ASN A 179 -12.40 5.71 -18.66
CA ASN A 179 -11.68 6.76 -19.36
C ASN A 179 -11.31 6.25 -20.76
N PRO A 180 -11.85 6.83 -21.85
CA PRO A 180 -11.51 6.41 -23.21
C PRO A 180 -10.01 6.48 -23.53
N ALA A 181 -9.27 7.39 -22.87
CA ALA A 181 -7.83 7.51 -23.04
C ALA A 181 -7.02 6.34 -22.46
N HIS A 182 -7.61 5.54 -21.58
CA HIS A 182 -6.99 4.34 -20.99
C HIS A 182 -7.46 3.03 -21.63
N GLN A 183 -8.23 3.10 -22.72
CA GLN A 183 -8.64 1.92 -23.50
C GLN A 183 -7.53 1.44 -24.46
N ASN A 184 -6.28 1.45 -23.98
CA ASN A 184 -5.20 0.79 -24.67
C ASN A 184 -5.25 -0.70 -24.30
N PRO A 185 -5.34 -1.64 -25.28
CA PRO A 185 -5.35 -3.08 -25.02
C PRO A 185 -4.09 -3.58 -24.29
N ASP A 186 -3.01 -2.81 -24.32
CA ASP A 186 -1.75 -3.12 -23.63
C ASP A 186 -1.72 -2.63 -22.16
N LEU A 187 -2.75 -1.90 -21.71
CA LEU A 187 -2.90 -1.52 -20.30
C LEU A 187 -3.85 -2.50 -19.61
N PRO A 188 -3.44 -3.18 -18.56
CA PRO A 188 -4.33 -4.03 -17.78
C PRO A 188 -5.47 -3.19 -17.20
N ILE A 189 -6.68 -3.68 -17.40
CA ILE A 189 -7.93 -3.06 -16.93
C ILE A 189 -8.20 -3.51 -15.50
#